data_66c8244f8216249a4157f6035253f829
#
_entry.id   66c8244f8216249a4157f6035253f829
#
_cell.length_a   1.000
_cell.length_b   1.000
_cell.length_c   1.000
_cell.angle_alpha   90.00
_cell.angle_beta   90.00
_cell.angle_gamma   90.00
#
_symmetry.space_group_name_H-M   'P 1'
#
loop_
_entity.id
_entity.type
_entity.pdbx_description
1 polymer ?
#
loop_
_entity_poly.entity_id
_entity_poly.type
_entity_poly.pdbx_seq_one_letter_code
_entity_poly.pdbx_strand_id
1 'polypeptide(L)'
;MWINENPNPVKKLTDDCVIRALSIILEKPWEFIYDELSDLGREMYEPPISNTVWTRYLKENEFSRKIIPDTCPDDCYTVWQFTYDYPEGEYILGTGSHVVAVIDGDYYDTWDSGNEVPIYYFQRK
;
A
#
# COMPACT_ATOMS: atom_id res chain seq x y z
N MET A 1 10.06 -9.11 -6.92
CA MET A 1 11.26 -9.16 -6.01
C MET A 1 11.04 -8.21 -4.85
N TRP A 2 11.38 -8.65 -3.65
CA TRP A 2 11.29 -7.76 -2.48
C TRP A 2 12.40 -6.71 -2.51
N ILE A 3 12.00 -5.44 -2.35
CA ILE A 3 12.93 -4.31 -2.19
C ILE A 3 12.77 -3.81 -0.77
N ASN A 4 13.84 -3.90 0.01
CA ASN A 4 13.84 -3.40 1.39
C ASN A 4 14.02 -1.88 1.35
N GLU A 5 12.93 -1.15 1.62
CA GLU A 5 12.94 0.31 1.62
C GLU A 5 12.10 0.84 2.76
N ASN A 6 12.66 1.81 3.49
CA ASN A 6 11.95 2.48 4.57
C ASN A 6 12.04 4.00 4.36
N PRO A 7 10.97 4.63 3.83
CA PRO A 7 10.97 6.10 3.63
C PRO A 7 10.80 6.90 4.91
N ASN A 8 10.60 6.26 6.06
CA ASN A 8 10.56 6.97 7.35
C ASN A 8 11.85 7.76 7.54
N PRO A 9 11.79 9.07 7.84
CA PRO A 9 12.96 9.94 7.86
C PRO A 9 14.06 9.50 8.84
N VAL A 10 13.68 8.83 9.92
CA VAL A 10 14.64 8.33 10.91
C VAL A 10 14.77 6.81 10.86
N LYS A 11 14.25 6.18 9.82
CA LYS A 11 14.26 4.73 9.60
C LYS A 11 13.63 3.95 10.75
N LYS A 12 12.64 4.57 11.39
CA LYS A 12 11.93 3.92 12.49
C LYS A 12 11.07 2.76 11.96
N LEU A 13 11.13 1.63 12.66
CA LEU A 13 10.24 0.50 12.41
C LEU A 13 9.02 0.65 13.29
N THR A 14 7.93 1.11 12.73
CA THR A 14 6.69 1.40 13.44
C THR A 14 5.50 1.05 12.55
N ASP A 15 4.29 1.24 13.06
CA ASP A 15 3.05 0.92 12.35
C ASP A 15 2.68 2.03 11.36
N ASP A 16 3.53 2.24 10.37
CA ASP A 16 3.37 3.28 9.35
C ASP A 16 3.30 2.74 7.91
N CYS A 17 2.87 1.50 7.74
CA CYS A 17 2.85 0.85 6.43
C CYS A 17 2.05 1.64 5.38
N VAL A 18 0.95 2.27 5.77
CA VAL A 18 0.15 3.12 4.86
C VAL A 18 0.98 4.30 4.39
N ILE A 19 1.61 5.02 5.31
CA ILE A 19 2.42 6.20 4.97
C ILE A 19 3.59 5.80 4.10
N ARG A 20 4.28 4.69 4.44
CA ARG A 20 5.40 4.19 3.65
C ARG A 20 4.98 3.84 2.23
N ALA A 21 3.91 3.06 2.09
CA ALA A 21 3.45 2.63 0.78
C ALA A 21 3.04 3.81 -0.10
N LEU A 22 2.31 4.77 0.45
CA LEU A 22 1.88 5.96 -0.28
C LEU A 22 3.07 6.86 -0.63
N SER A 23 4.03 7.01 0.28
CA SER A 23 5.26 7.76 0.02
C SER A 23 6.01 7.19 -1.20
N ILE A 24 6.12 5.88 -1.26
CA ILE A 24 6.82 5.19 -2.36
C ILE A 24 6.05 5.34 -3.67
N ILE A 25 4.74 5.04 -3.67
CA ILE A 25 3.96 5.00 -4.89
C ILE A 25 3.71 6.39 -5.48
N LEU A 26 3.56 7.41 -4.65
CA LEU A 26 3.31 8.78 -5.08
C LEU A 26 4.60 9.60 -5.23
N GLU A 27 5.75 9.01 -4.87
CA GLU A 27 7.06 9.67 -4.93
C GLU A 27 7.07 10.98 -4.16
N LYS A 28 6.57 10.95 -2.92
CA LYS A 28 6.52 12.09 -2.02
C LYS A 28 7.21 11.76 -0.70
N PRO A 29 7.78 12.76 -0.01
CA PRO A 29 8.37 12.52 1.32
C PRO A 29 7.35 11.97 2.31
N TRP A 30 7.83 11.18 3.26
CA TRP A 30 7.01 10.58 4.32
C TRP A 30 6.20 11.65 5.06
N GLU A 31 6.84 12.78 5.42
CA GLU A 31 6.16 13.87 6.14
C GLU A 31 5.05 14.50 5.32
N PHE A 32 5.25 14.64 4.01
CA PHE A 32 4.21 15.17 3.13
C PHE A 32 2.97 14.27 3.15
N ILE A 33 3.17 12.97 3.03
CA ILE A 33 2.05 12.01 3.09
C ILE A 33 1.39 12.03 4.46
N TYR A 34 2.19 12.09 5.53
CA TYR A 34 1.67 12.19 6.90
C TYR A 34 0.73 13.40 7.04
N ASP A 35 1.17 14.56 6.56
CA ASP A 35 0.38 15.79 6.65
C ASP A 35 -0.89 15.71 5.80
N GLU A 36 -0.79 15.20 4.58
CA GLU A 36 -1.95 15.05 3.69
C GLU A 36 -3.00 14.11 4.27
N LEU A 37 -2.60 12.98 4.80
CA LEU A 37 -3.52 12.04 5.44
C LEU A 37 -4.10 12.61 6.73
N SER A 38 -3.30 13.37 7.48
CA SER A 38 -3.78 14.02 8.71
C SER A 38 -4.84 15.07 8.40
N ASP A 39 -4.63 15.88 7.36
CA ASP A 39 -5.58 16.90 6.95
C ASP A 39 -6.90 16.26 6.47
N LEU A 40 -6.80 15.22 5.65
CA LEU A 40 -7.97 14.52 5.16
C LEU A 40 -8.70 13.78 6.28
N GLY A 41 -7.96 13.12 7.17
CA GLY A 41 -8.53 12.44 8.32
C GLY A 41 -9.27 13.40 9.24
N ARG A 42 -8.70 14.58 9.47
CA ARG A 42 -9.35 15.61 10.26
C ARG A 42 -10.66 16.06 9.61
N GLU A 43 -10.67 16.25 8.30
CA GLU A 43 -11.87 16.61 7.55
C GLU A 43 -12.95 15.53 7.65
N MET A 44 -12.54 14.26 7.67
CA MET A 44 -13.44 13.10 7.75
C MET A 44 -13.77 12.67 9.17
N TYR A 45 -13.14 13.29 10.18
CA TYR A 45 -13.23 12.89 11.59
C TYR A 45 -12.80 11.43 11.81
N GLU A 46 -11.73 11.03 11.11
CA GLU A 46 -11.16 9.69 11.17
C GLU A 46 -9.66 9.78 11.45
N PRO A 47 -9.06 8.75 12.07
CA PRO A 47 -7.61 8.70 12.20
C PRO A 47 -6.92 8.74 10.83
N PRO A 48 -5.76 9.41 10.73
CA PRO A 48 -5.08 9.59 9.43
C PRO A 48 -4.81 8.31 8.66
N ILE A 49 -4.53 7.20 9.35
CA ILE A 49 -4.20 5.93 8.69
C ILE A 49 -5.38 4.96 8.61
N SER A 50 -6.59 5.42 8.89
CA SER A 50 -7.75 4.55 8.73
C SER A 50 -7.95 4.23 7.26
N ASN A 51 -8.50 3.04 7.00
CA ASN A 51 -8.71 2.56 5.63
C ASN A 51 -9.60 3.51 4.82
N THR A 52 -10.60 4.13 5.44
CA THR A 52 -11.48 5.09 4.76
C THR A 52 -10.72 6.34 4.32
N VAL A 53 -9.73 6.78 5.08
CA VAL A 53 -8.95 7.98 4.76
C VAL A 53 -7.98 7.71 3.62
N TRP A 54 -7.10 6.72 3.76
CA TRP A 54 -6.06 6.52 2.76
C TRP A 54 -6.62 5.99 1.44
N THR A 55 -7.73 5.24 1.46
CA THR A 55 -8.36 4.78 0.22
C THR A 55 -9.01 5.95 -0.53
N ARG A 56 -9.64 6.87 0.19
CA ARG A 56 -10.15 8.10 -0.42
C ARG A 56 -9.01 8.93 -1.01
N TYR A 57 -7.90 9.05 -0.30
CA TYR A 57 -6.73 9.79 -0.76
C TYR A 57 -6.19 9.21 -2.06
N LEU A 58 -6.09 7.88 -2.16
CA LEU A 58 -5.65 7.23 -3.40
C LEU A 58 -6.62 7.48 -4.55
N LYS A 59 -7.92 7.42 -4.30
CA LYS A 59 -8.92 7.71 -5.34
C LYS A 59 -8.79 9.14 -5.85
N GLU A 60 -8.53 10.09 -4.96
CA GLU A 60 -8.30 11.50 -5.33
C GLU A 60 -6.98 11.68 -6.09
N ASN A 61 -6.06 10.74 -5.97
CA ASN A 61 -4.79 10.72 -6.70
C ASN A 61 -4.82 9.77 -7.90
N GLU A 62 -6.01 9.51 -8.43
CA GLU A 62 -6.24 8.78 -9.68
C GLU A 62 -5.89 7.29 -9.63
N PHE A 63 -6.13 6.66 -8.48
CA PHE A 63 -6.08 5.21 -8.36
C PHE A 63 -7.50 4.63 -8.32
N SER A 64 -7.68 3.46 -8.91
CA SER A 64 -8.93 2.71 -8.84
C SER A 64 -8.76 1.44 -8.03
N ARG A 65 -9.79 1.09 -7.24
CA ARG A 65 -9.77 -0.08 -6.36
C ARG A 65 -10.36 -1.30 -7.07
N LYS A 66 -9.71 -2.44 -6.90
CA LYS A 66 -10.18 -3.73 -7.43
C LYS A 66 -10.09 -4.80 -6.34
N ILE A 67 -11.05 -5.72 -6.34
CA ILE A 67 -11.11 -6.82 -5.38
C ILE A 67 -10.29 -8.00 -5.90
N ILE A 68 -9.56 -8.65 -5.00
CA ILE A 68 -8.90 -9.91 -5.29
C ILE A 68 -9.78 -11.02 -4.71
N PRO A 69 -10.25 -11.98 -5.52
CA PRO A 69 -11.07 -13.09 -5.01
C PRO A 69 -10.31 -13.92 -3.98
N ASP A 70 -11.02 -14.38 -2.95
CA ASP A 70 -10.44 -15.23 -1.91
C ASP A 70 -10.20 -16.63 -2.47
N THR A 71 -8.96 -17.09 -2.39
CA THR A 71 -8.53 -18.43 -2.83
C THR A 71 -8.12 -19.32 -1.68
N CYS A 72 -8.07 -18.78 -0.46
CA CYS A 72 -7.73 -19.53 0.74
C CYS A 72 -8.87 -20.45 1.18
N PRO A 73 -8.56 -21.55 1.87
CA PRO A 73 -7.20 -21.97 2.28
C PRO A 73 -6.46 -22.83 1.24
N ASP A 74 -7.10 -23.26 0.16
CA ASP A 74 -6.53 -24.26 -0.75
C ASP A 74 -5.34 -23.73 -1.54
N ASP A 75 -5.42 -22.48 -2.03
CA ASP A 75 -4.36 -21.87 -2.84
C ASP A 75 -4.37 -20.36 -2.60
N CYS A 76 -3.83 -19.93 -1.47
CA CYS A 76 -3.82 -18.53 -1.10
C CYS A 76 -2.97 -17.70 -2.07
N TYR A 77 -3.60 -16.73 -2.73
CA TYR A 77 -2.94 -15.82 -3.65
C TYR A 77 -2.13 -14.80 -2.85
N THR A 78 -0.82 -14.76 -3.10
CA THR A 78 0.11 -13.97 -2.29
C THR A 78 0.55 -12.69 -2.99
N VAL A 79 1.15 -11.77 -2.22
CA VAL A 79 1.80 -10.57 -2.77
C VAL A 79 2.82 -10.96 -3.84
N TRP A 80 3.64 -11.99 -3.56
CA TRP A 80 4.64 -12.47 -4.51
C TRP A 80 4.00 -12.90 -5.84
N GLN A 81 2.90 -13.64 -5.78
CA GLN A 81 2.18 -14.08 -6.98
C GLN A 81 1.59 -12.90 -7.74
N PHE A 82 1.09 -11.88 -7.02
CA PHE A 82 0.59 -10.66 -7.64
C PHE A 82 1.69 -9.98 -8.46
N THR A 83 2.89 -9.84 -7.90
CA THR A 83 4.00 -9.20 -8.62
C THR A 83 4.39 -9.97 -9.87
N TYR A 84 4.23 -11.29 -9.86
CA TYR A 84 4.50 -12.14 -11.01
C TYR A 84 3.43 -11.95 -12.10
N ASP A 85 2.17 -11.85 -11.70
CA ASP A 85 1.06 -11.69 -12.64
C ASP A 85 0.95 -10.28 -13.20
N TYR A 86 1.42 -9.27 -12.44
CA TYR A 86 1.38 -7.86 -12.82
C TYR A 86 2.80 -7.30 -12.85
N PRO A 87 3.60 -7.69 -13.86
CA PRO A 87 5.02 -7.31 -13.91
C PRO A 87 5.26 -5.86 -14.29
N GLU A 88 4.21 -5.13 -14.69
CA GLU A 88 4.32 -3.73 -15.09
C GLU A 88 3.23 -2.91 -14.40
N GLY A 89 3.56 -1.68 -14.05
CA GLY A 89 2.60 -0.73 -13.48
C GLY A 89 2.83 -0.46 -12.00
N GLU A 90 1.96 0.38 -11.46
CA GLU A 90 2.02 0.85 -10.08
C GLU A 90 0.76 0.45 -9.33
N TYR A 91 0.95 -0.23 -8.20
CA TYR A 91 -0.16 -0.78 -7.43
C TYR A 91 0.06 -0.59 -5.94
N ILE A 92 -1.04 -0.51 -5.20
CA ILE A 92 -1.05 -0.63 -3.73
C ILE A 92 -1.86 -1.86 -3.40
N LEU A 93 -1.27 -2.80 -2.66
CA LEU A 93 -1.97 -4.01 -2.21
C LEU A 93 -2.37 -3.86 -0.75
N GLY A 94 -3.57 -4.31 -0.41
CA GLY A 94 -4.05 -4.31 0.97
C GLY A 94 -4.46 -5.70 1.42
N THR A 95 -4.04 -6.09 2.62
CA THR A 95 -4.38 -7.39 3.22
C THR A 95 -5.49 -7.26 4.26
N GLY A 96 -5.95 -6.03 4.53
CA GLY A 96 -6.85 -5.73 5.63
C GLY A 96 -6.13 -5.17 6.85
N SER A 97 -4.93 -5.65 7.13
CA SER A 97 -4.10 -5.19 8.25
C SER A 97 -2.73 -4.68 7.82
N HIS A 98 -2.37 -4.82 6.56
CA HIS A 98 -1.08 -4.40 6.01
C HIS A 98 -1.27 -3.85 4.61
N VAL A 99 -0.39 -2.90 4.23
CA VAL A 99 -0.43 -2.24 2.92
C VAL A 99 0.99 -2.25 2.34
N VAL A 100 1.10 -2.59 1.07
CA VAL A 100 2.40 -2.67 0.40
C VAL A 100 2.34 -2.05 -1.00
N ALA A 101 3.40 -1.32 -1.37
CA ALA A 101 3.53 -0.73 -2.71
C ALA A 101 4.20 -1.73 -3.66
N VAL A 102 3.67 -1.81 -4.88
CA VAL A 102 4.22 -2.65 -5.94
C VAL A 102 4.46 -1.78 -7.16
N ILE A 103 5.69 -1.80 -7.68
CA ILE A 103 6.07 -1.05 -8.87
C ILE A 103 6.85 -1.98 -9.80
N ASP A 104 6.34 -2.19 -11.00
CA ASP A 104 6.99 -2.96 -12.05
C ASP A 104 7.51 -4.32 -11.58
N GLY A 105 6.65 -5.06 -10.86
CA GLY A 105 6.95 -6.41 -10.40
C GLY A 105 7.78 -6.51 -9.14
N ASP A 106 8.10 -5.38 -8.50
CA ASP A 106 8.82 -5.35 -7.22
C ASP A 106 7.89 -4.86 -6.12
N TYR A 107 7.95 -5.49 -4.94
CA TYR A 107 7.18 -5.04 -3.78
C TYR A 107 8.12 -4.45 -2.73
N TYR A 108 7.71 -3.31 -2.18
CA TYR A 108 8.54 -2.45 -1.34
C TYR A 108 8.04 -2.49 0.10
N ASP A 109 8.88 -2.94 1.01
CA ASP A 109 8.52 -3.07 2.41
C ASP A 109 9.78 -3.11 3.29
N THR A 110 9.59 -2.94 4.59
CA THR A 110 10.69 -3.04 5.57
C THR A 110 10.98 -4.49 5.97
N TRP A 111 10.14 -5.43 5.52
CA TRP A 111 10.29 -6.87 5.71
C TRP A 111 9.70 -7.57 4.51
N ASP A 112 10.06 -8.83 4.31
CA ASP A 112 9.58 -9.59 3.15
C ASP A 112 8.12 -10.01 3.36
N SER A 113 7.20 -9.20 2.85
CA SER A 113 5.76 -9.43 2.93
C SER A 113 5.21 -10.24 1.75
N GLY A 114 6.09 -10.92 1.01
CA GLY A 114 5.70 -11.68 -0.19
C GLY A 114 4.71 -12.80 0.06
N ASN A 115 4.66 -13.35 1.28
CA ASN A 115 3.73 -14.42 1.65
C ASN A 115 2.40 -13.91 2.20
N GLU A 116 2.23 -12.60 2.34
CA GLU A 116 0.96 -12.02 2.76
C GLU A 116 -0.09 -12.18 1.67
N VAL A 117 -1.37 -12.29 2.08
CA VAL A 117 -2.48 -12.53 1.15
C VAL A 117 -3.26 -11.24 0.96
N PRO A 118 -3.09 -10.56 -0.19
CA PRO A 118 -3.86 -9.35 -0.46
C PRO A 118 -5.30 -9.70 -0.80
N ILE A 119 -6.23 -8.84 -0.35
CA ILE A 119 -7.66 -9.02 -0.60
C ILE A 119 -8.21 -7.96 -1.56
N TYR A 120 -7.46 -6.89 -1.80
CA TYR A 120 -7.77 -5.88 -2.80
C TYR A 120 -6.49 -5.18 -3.23
N TYR A 121 -6.59 -4.48 -4.37
CA TYR A 121 -5.48 -3.65 -4.82
C TYR A 121 -5.99 -2.35 -5.44
N PHE A 122 -5.13 -1.34 -5.41
CA PHE A 122 -5.36 -0.10 -6.13
C PHE A 122 -4.40 -0.05 -7.31
N GLN A 123 -4.90 0.38 -8.43
CA GLN A 123 -4.14 0.50 -9.67
C GLN A 123 -4.15 1.96 -10.12
N ARG A 124 -2.99 2.50 -10.51
CA ARG A 124 -2.92 3.84 -11.08
C ARG A 124 -3.66 3.85 -12.43
N LYS A 125 -4.51 4.81 -12.59
CA LYS A 125 -5.26 4.99 -13.84
C LYS A 125 -4.39 5.50 -14.98
#